data_c5351a2b8417ef63d0eeee2fb148154f
#
_entry.id   c5351a2b8417ef63d0eeee2fb148154f
#
_cell.length_a   1.000
_cell.length_b   1.000
_cell.length_c   1.000
_cell.angle_alpha   90.00
_cell.angle_beta   90.00
_cell.angle_gamma   90.00
#
_symmetry.space_group_name_H-M   'P 1'
#
loop_
_entity.id
_entity.type
_entity.pdbx_description
1 polymer ?
#
loop_
_entity_poly.entity_id
_entity_poly.type
_entity_poly.pdbx_seq_one_letter_code
_entity_poly.pdbx_strand_id
1 'polypeptide(L)'
;RNRRPGWLPLGFRPGGQTMRDNDDKGMPMSTKKLLGMIFAALITSSLFAADVALNPDHPDRYVVVKGDTLWDISSLFLRDAWLWPEIWYVNPQIANPHLIYPGDILTLVYIDGKPQLRLQRGRDVKLSPQIRVEDLSAAIPTIPLDAIQQFLTKPLVVDKGELDRAPYIVQNADEHVIAGGGDRSYVRGIKDQEHGLWDVFRAGGPYIDPDSNEVLGYEARFVADAAIERFGDPATLLLTETDIEARTGDRLMPAMQQDPITHFQPHAPDGDIEGRILSVLGGVTQIGQFDVVVISKGEADGMEIGHVMKIYQAGETIRDTVSGRRFDTVKLPDEEAGLLMVFRAFDRVSFALVMKAYRAIHVHDFVRTP
;
A
#
# COMPACT_ATOMS: atom_id res chain seq x y z
N ARG A 1 -56.30 -26.83 22.76
CA ARG A 1 -57.45 -27.45 22.10
C ARG A 1 -57.30 -27.31 20.61
N ASN A 2 -56.79 -28.32 19.92
CA ASN A 2 -57.51 -29.28 19.04
C ASN A 2 -57.97 -28.59 17.74
N ARG A 3 -57.68 -28.99 16.52
CA ARG A 3 -57.32 -30.28 15.92
C ARG A 3 -57.02 -30.09 14.45
N ARG A 4 -56.12 -30.86 13.91
CA ARG A 4 -56.08 -31.31 12.49
C ARG A 4 -57.30 -32.21 12.21
N PRO A 5 -57.65 -32.76 11.02
CA PRO A 5 -56.87 -33.05 9.77
C PRO A 5 -57.75 -32.87 8.50
N GLY A 6 -57.32 -33.04 7.25
CA GLY A 6 -57.01 -34.27 6.64
C GLY A 6 -57.42 -34.38 5.15
N TRP A 7 -56.64 -35.10 4.35
CA TRP A 7 -56.99 -36.07 3.31
C TRP A 7 -57.27 -35.64 1.85
N LEU A 8 -56.37 -36.17 0.98
CA LEU A 8 -56.52 -36.60 -0.42
C LEU A 8 -57.74 -37.54 -0.64
N PRO A 9 -58.18 -37.94 -1.88
CA PRO A 9 -57.37 -38.56 -2.93
C PRO A 9 -57.88 -38.54 -4.40
N LEU A 10 -56.96 -38.98 -5.34
CA LEU A 10 -57.15 -39.93 -6.46
C LEU A 10 -58.21 -39.75 -7.55
N GLY A 11 -57.78 -39.98 -8.79
CA GLY A 11 -58.61 -40.57 -9.84
C GLY A 11 -58.13 -40.39 -11.30
N PHE A 12 -57.31 -41.31 -11.79
CA PHE A 12 -57.44 -42.24 -12.92
C PHE A 12 -57.72 -41.73 -14.35
N ARG A 13 -56.88 -42.21 -15.25
CA ARG A 13 -56.75 -42.43 -16.72
C ARG A 13 -58.06 -42.86 -17.45
N PRO A 14 -58.14 -43.14 -18.81
CA PRO A 14 -57.09 -43.22 -19.86
C PRO A 14 -57.58 -42.82 -21.27
N GLY A 15 -56.66 -42.91 -22.25
CA GLY A 15 -56.99 -43.48 -23.54
C GLY A 15 -56.88 -42.65 -24.83
N GLY A 16 -56.08 -43.14 -25.77
CA GLY A 16 -56.38 -42.93 -27.18
C GLY A 16 -55.16 -42.61 -28.09
N GLN A 17 -54.62 -43.65 -28.68
CA GLN A 17 -53.62 -43.65 -29.78
C GLN A 17 -54.10 -42.90 -31.01
N THR A 18 -53.20 -42.30 -31.81
CA THR A 18 -52.97 -42.66 -33.21
C THR A 18 -51.66 -42.10 -33.73
N MET A 19 -50.90 -42.97 -34.38
CA MET A 19 -49.73 -42.72 -35.21
C MET A 19 -49.98 -41.71 -36.32
N ARG A 20 -48.93 -40.94 -36.66
CA ARG A 20 -48.50 -40.75 -38.05
C ARG A 20 -47.01 -40.29 -38.07
N ASP A 21 -46.22 -41.11 -38.77
CA ASP A 21 -44.89 -40.81 -39.24
C ASP A 21 -44.83 -39.49 -40.01
N ASN A 22 -43.75 -38.76 -39.82
CA ASN A 22 -43.03 -38.11 -40.94
C ASN A 22 -41.56 -37.93 -40.56
N ASP A 23 -40.75 -38.64 -41.29
CA ASP A 23 -39.30 -38.45 -41.44
C ASP A 23 -39.00 -37.00 -41.79
N ASP A 24 -38.09 -36.41 -41.01
CA ASP A 24 -37.22 -35.39 -41.60
C ASP A 24 -35.83 -35.45 -40.96
N LYS A 25 -34.85 -35.71 -41.83
CA LYS A 25 -33.46 -35.96 -41.55
C LYS A 25 -32.79 -34.67 -41.14
N GLY A 26 -32.53 -34.49 -39.88
CA GLY A 26 -31.55 -33.51 -39.36
C GLY A 26 -30.13 -34.10 -39.38
N MET A 27 -29.29 -33.61 -40.26
CA MET A 27 -27.86 -33.96 -40.35
C MET A 27 -27.13 -33.69 -39.04
N PRO A 28 -26.24 -34.60 -38.62
CA PRO A 28 -25.36 -34.34 -37.48
C PRO A 28 -24.29 -33.31 -37.86
N MET A 29 -24.27 -32.18 -37.17
CA MET A 29 -23.20 -31.20 -37.27
C MET A 29 -21.86 -31.88 -36.99
N SER A 30 -20.98 -31.85 -37.98
CA SER A 30 -19.66 -32.45 -37.96
C SER A 30 -18.85 -32.02 -36.75
N THR A 31 -18.44 -32.97 -35.95
CA THR A 31 -17.54 -32.81 -34.80
C THR A 31 -16.21 -32.08 -35.09
N LYS A 32 -15.86 -31.96 -36.37
CA LYS A 32 -14.70 -31.19 -36.85
C LYS A 32 -14.86 -29.68 -36.75
N LYS A 33 -16.10 -29.15 -36.75
CA LYS A 33 -16.38 -27.71 -36.57
C LYS A 33 -16.39 -27.30 -35.10
N LEU A 34 -16.74 -28.21 -34.21
CA LEU A 34 -16.68 -27.97 -32.74
C LEU A 34 -15.26 -27.96 -32.22
N LEU A 35 -14.38 -28.81 -32.78
CA LEU A 35 -12.94 -28.85 -32.42
C LEU A 35 -12.19 -27.61 -32.89
N GLY A 36 -12.57 -27.02 -34.03
CA GLY A 36 -12.00 -25.77 -34.55
C GLY A 36 -12.37 -24.54 -33.73
N MET A 37 -13.56 -24.50 -33.11
CA MET A 37 -13.98 -23.39 -32.25
C MET A 37 -13.35 -23.41 -30.86
N ILE A 38 -13.03 -24.60 -30.33
CA ILE A 38 -12.32 -24.75 -29.05
C ILE A 38 -10.82 -24.41 -29.21
N PHE A 39 -10.23 -24.65 -30.38
CA PHE A 39 -8.82 -24.31 -30.63
C PHE A 39 -8.60 -22.81 -30.90
N ALA A 40 -9.62 -22.07 -31.36
CA ALA A 40 -9.55 -20.62 -31.57
C ALA A 40 -9.73 -19.81 -30.29
N ALA A 41 -10.28 -20.41 -29.20
CA ALA A 41 -10.48 -19.74 -27.92
C ALA A 41 -9.25 -19.85 -26.98
N LEU A 42 -8.20 -20.58 -27.38
CA LEU A 42 -7.01 -20.83 -26.54
C LEU A 42 -5.79 -19.96 -26.90
N ILE A 43 -5.93 -18.96 -27.78
CA ILE A 43 -4.80 -18.17 -28.29
C ILE A 43 -4.89 -16.67 -27.92
N THR A 44 -5.61 -16.28 -26.88
CA THR A 44 -5.61 -14.87 -26.48
C THR A 44 -5.42 -14.69 -24.96
N SER A 45 -4.45 -15.41 -24.41
CA SER A 45 -3.81 -14.94 -23.19
C SER A 45 -2.43 -14.43 -23.59
N SER A 46 -2.38 -13.34 -24.30
CA SER A 46 -1.16 -12.54 -24.38
C SER A 46 -0.97 -11.95 -22.99
N LEU A 47 -0.18 -12.64 -22.16
CA LEU A 47 0.48 -11.97 -21.04
C LEU A 47 1.22 -10.77 -21.66
N PHE A 48 0.73 -9.56 -21.41
CA PHE A 48 1.53 -8.36 -21.54
C PHE A 48 2.63 -8.45 -20.48
N ALA A 49 3.72 -9.14 -20.81
CA ALA A 49 4.96 -8.90 -20.10
C ALA A 49 5.29 -7.43 -20.38
N ALA A 50 5.26 -6.58 -19.38
CA ALA A 50 5.72 -5.20 -19.48
C ALA A 50 7.12 -5.25 -20.10
N ASP A 51 7.30 -4.51 -21.21
CA ASP A 51 8.60 -4.44 -21.89
C ASP A 51 9.51 -3.59 -20.99
N VAL A 52 10.36 -4.26 -20.21
CA VAL A 52 11.21 -3.60 -19.22
C VAL A 52 12.27 -2.78 -19.92
N ALA A 53 12.08 -1.47 -19.95
CA ALA A 53 12.99 -0.55 -20.59
C ALA A 53 14.22 -0.29 -19.71
N LEU A 54 15.40 -0.60 -20.24
CA LEU A 54 16.67 -0.26 -19.60
C LEU A 54 16.97 1.24 -19.69
N ASN A 55 17.66 1.74 -18.66
CA ASN A 55 18.24 3.07 -18.71
C ASN A 55 19.34 3.10 -19.78
N PRO A 56 19.41 4.09 -20.69
CA PRO A 56 20.44 4.16 -21.73
C PRO A 56 21.87 4.17 -21.17
N ASP A 57 22.05 4.75 -19.99
CA ASP A 57 23.36 4.93 -19.33
C ASP A 57 23.60 3.88 -18.22
N HIS A 58 22.91 2.73 -18.26
CA HIS A 58 23.04 1.69 -17.24
C HIS A 58 24.47 1.13 -17.18
N PRO A 59 24.99 0.82 -15.97
CA PRO A 59 26.24 0.11 -15.83
C PRO A 59 26.07 -1.40 -16.16
N ASP A 60 27.11 -2.04 -16.67
CA ASP A 60 27.12 -3.50 -16.84
C ASP A 60 27.20 -4.24 -15.50
N ARG A 61 27.81 -3.57 -14.51
CA ARG A 61 28.09 -4.14 -13.19
C ARG A 61 28.00 -3.05 -12.12
N TYR A 62 27.40 -3.41 -10.97
CA TYR A 62 27.33 -2.55 -9.80
C TYR A 62 27.78 -3.29 -8.54
N VAL A 63 28.54 -2.66 -7.67
CA VAL A 63 28.92 -3.19 -6.35
C VAL A 63 28.07 -2.47 -5.30
N VAL A 64 27.29 -3.24 -4.57
CA VAL A 64 26.38 -2.73 -3.53
C VAL A 64 27.19 -2.08 -2.41
N VAL A 65 26.80 -0.88 -2.02
CA VAL A 65 27.42 -0.15 -0.92
C VAL A 65 26.45 0.02 0.25
N LYS A 66 27.00 0.31 1.44
CA LYS A 66 26.17 0.56 2.63
C LYS A 66 25.35 1.84 2.42
N GLY A 67 24.06 1.78 2.65
CA GLY A 67 23.12 2.89 2.47
C GLY A 67 22.33 2.82 1.16
N ASP A 68 22.68 1.90 0.26
CA ASP A 68 21.87 1.67 -0.94
C ASP A 68 20.49 1.09 -0.57
N THR A 69 19.53 1.33 -1.43
CA THR A 69 18.26 0.59 -1.47
C THR A 69 18.13 -0.19 -2.78
N LEU A 70 17.29 -1.21 -2.81
CA LEU A 70 16.99 -1.91 -4.06
C LEU A 70 16.41 -0.98 -5.12
N TRP A 71 15.61 -0.03 -4.69
CA TRP A 71 15.03 0.99 -5.57
C TRP A 71 16.10 1.86 -6.23
N ASP A 72 17.06 2.36 -5.45
CA ASP A 72 18.13 3.22 -5.97
C ASP A 72 18.99 2.46 -6.96
N ILE A 73 19.40 1.24 -6.60
CA ILE A 73 20.18 0.38 -7.51
C ILE A 73 19.39 0.12 -8.80
N SER A 74 18.09 -0.20 -8.67
CA SER A 74 17.25 -0.48 -9.84
C SER A 74 17.12 0.73 -10.77
N SER A 75 17.10 1.93 -10.22
CA SER A 75 17.06 3.18 -10.99
C SER A 75 18.29 3.41 -11.88
N LEU A 76 19.43 2.76 -11.56
CA LEU A 76 20.62 2.79 -12.41
C LEU A 76 20.46 1.92 -13.66
N PHE A 77 19.73 0.79 -13.54
CA PHE A 77 19.56 -0.16 -14.63
C PHE A 77 18.29 0.06 -15.45
N LEU A 78 17.22 0.53 -14.79
CA LEU A 78 15.87 0.62 -15.36
C LEU A 78 15.39 2.06 -15.48
N ARG A 79 14.60 2.35 -16.51
CA ARG A 79 13.85 3.60 -16.58
C ARG A 79 12.81 3.68 -15.47
N ASP A 80 12.11 2.56 -15.25
CA ASP A 80 11.10 2.39 -14.22
C ASP A 80 11.67 1.48 -13.12
N ALA A 81 12.23 2.07 -12.07
CA ALA A 81 12.94 1.36 -11.01
C ALA A 81 12.07 0.28 -10.33
N TRP A 82 10.75 0.49 -10.24
CA TRP A 82 9.80 -0.43 -9.62
C TRP A 82 9.63 -1.77 -10.37
N LEU A 83 10.05 -1.83 -11.65
CA LEU A 83 10.04 -3.06 -12.44
C LEU A 83 11.22 -4.00 -12.13
N TRP A 84 12.00 -3.74 -11.07
CA TRP A 84 13.12 -4.60 -10.72
C TRP A 84 12.73 -6.08 -10.48
N PRO A 85 11.52 -6.43 -9.96
CA PRO A 85 11.17 -7.83 -9.81
C PRO A 85 11.15 -8.59 -11.15
N GLU A 86 10.82 -7.93 -12.24
CA GLU A 86 10.71 -8.52 -13.59
C GLU A 86 12.09 -8.92 -14.18
N ILE A 87 13.17 -8.22 -13.79
CA ILE A 87 14.52 -8.51 -14.28
C ILE A 87 15.38 -9.25 -13.26
N TRP A 88 14.81 -9.53 -12.07
CA TRP A 88 15.53 -10.18 -11.01
C TRP A 88 15.71 -11.67 -11.30
N TYR A 89 16.95 -12.11 -11.53
CA TYR A 89 17.24 -13.53 -11.71
C TYR A 89 17.32 -14.24 -10.34
N VAL A 90 16.32 -15.05 -10.04
CA VAL A 90 16.33 -15.90 -8.85
C VAL A 90 17.37 -17.00 -9.02
N ASN A 91 18.47 -16.89 -8.30
CA ASN A 91 19.42 -18.00 -8.22
C ASN A 91 18.86 -19.04 -7.23
N PRO A 92 18.56 -20.30 -7.70
CA PRO A 92 17.96 -21.34 -6.85
C PRO A 92 18.83 -21.73 -5.63
N GLN A 93 20.11 -21.36 -5.64
CA GLN A 93 21.05 -21.62 -4.54
C GLN A 93 20.97 -20.57 -3.43
N ILE A 94 20.25 -19.47 -3.64
CA ILE A 94 20.08 -18.40 -2.66
C ILE A 94 18.68 -18.56 -2.05
N ALA A 95 18.63 -18.91 -0.76
CA ALA A 95 17.36 -19.19 -0.06
C ALA A 95 16.41 -17.98 -0.03
N ASN A 96 16.94 -16.75 -0.08
CA ASN A 96 16.18 -15.50 -0.14
C ASN A 96 16.83 -14.55 -1.16
N PRO A 97 16.37 -14.53 -2.42
CA PRO A 97 16.96 -13.71 -3.48
C PRO A 97 16.82 -12.20 -3.23
N HIS A 98 15.92 -11.79 -2.33
CA HIS A 98 15.71 -10.38 -1.97
C HIS A 98 16.74 -9.84 -0.95
N LEU A 99 17.53 -10.73 -0.33
CA LEU A 99 18.56 -10.32 0.62
C LEU A 99 19.85 -10.00 -0.11
N ILE A 100 20.13 -8.72 -0.30
CA ILE A 100 21.35 -8.17 -0.88
C ILE A 100 22.14 -7.49 0.21
N TYR A 101 23.45 -7.66 0.18
CA TYR A 101 24.35 -7.13 1.21
C TYR A 101 25.38 -6.18 0.59
N PRO A 102 25.86 -5.19 1.34
CA PRO A 102 27.02 -4.41 0.91
C PRO A 102 28.21 -5.30 0.56
N GLY A 103 28.82 -5.06 -0.60
CA GLY A 103 29.87 -5.89 -1.18
C GLY A 103 29.39 -6.94 -2.20
N ASP A 104 28.10 -7.20 -2.27
CA ASP A 104 27.52 -8.01 -3.34
C ASP A 104 27.65 -7.31 -4.69
N ILE A 105 27.70 -8.09 -5.77
CA ILE A 105 27.88 -7.60 -7.11
C ILE A 105 26.67 -7.95 -7.95
N LEU A 106 26.05 -6.93 -8.53
CA LEU A 106 24.98 -7.07 -9.50
C LEU A 106 25.54 -6.91 -10.91
N THR A 107 25.23 -7.84 -11.78
CA THR A 107 25.69 -7.82 -13.18
C THR A 107 24.47 -7.98 -14.08
N LEU A 108 24.33 -7.11 -15.08
CA LEU A 108 23.31 -7.24 -16.10
C LEU A 108 23.75 -8.32 -17.10
N VAL A 109 22.89 -9.29 -17.31
CA VAL A 109 23.10 -10.38 -18.28
C VAL A 109 21.86 -10.49 -19.17
N TYR A 110 22.03 -11.05 -20.36
CA TYR A 110 20.91 -11.31 -21.26
C TYR A 110 20.68 -12.82 -21.37
N ILE A 111 19.50 -13.28 -21.00
CA ILE A 111 19.08 -14.67 -21.12
C ILE A 111 17.88 -14.71 -22.06
N ASP A 112 17.98 -15.47 -23.15
CA ASP A 112 16.97 -15.56 -24.21
C ASP A 112 16.55 -14.17 -24.75
N GLY A 113 17.52 -13.24 -24.82
CA GLY A 113 17.30 -11.87 -25.31
C GLY A 113 16.64 -10.92 -24.30
N LYS A 114 16.30 -11.38 -23.09
CA LYS A 114 15.73 -10.56 -22.03
C LYS A 114 16.80 -10.13 -21.04
N PRO A 115 16.81 -8.85 -20.58
CA PRO A 115 17.73 -8.38 -19.57
C PRO A 115 17.40 -9.01 -18.21
N GLN A 116 18.42 -9.41 -17.48
CA GLN A 116 18.30 -9.96 -16.13
C GLN A 116 19.44 -9.48 -15.24
N LEU A 117 19.15 -9.16 -13.98
CA LEU A 117 20.17 -8.85 -12.98
C LEU A 117 20.57 -10.13 -12.25
N ARG A 118 21.84 -10.46 -12.35
CA ARG A 118 22.45 -11.61 -11.69
C ARG A 118 23.21 -11.15 -10.45
N LEU A 119 22.85 -11.72 -9.30
CA LEU A 119 23.57 -11.52 -8.05
C LEU A 119 24.78 -12.45 -7.97
N GLN A 120 25.95 -11.87 -7.74
CA GLN A 120 27.17 -12.60 -7.38
C GLN A 120 27.57 -12.18 -5.97
N ARG A 121 27.54 -13.12 -5.02
CA ARG A 121 28.02 -12.87 -3.66
C ARG A 121 29.49 -12.44 -3.71
N GLY A 122 29.82 -11.39 -2.98
CA GLY A 122 31.21 -11.01 -2.73
C GLY A 122 31.96 -12.23 -2.14
N ARG A 123 33.20 -12.44 -2.57
CA ARG A 123 34.01 -13.58 -2.09
C ARG A 123 34.14 -13.50 -0.58
N ASP A 124 33.97 -14.67 0.07
CA ASP A 124 34.32 -14.87 1.48
C ASP A 124 35.67 -14.21 1.79
N VAL A 125 35.63 -13.22 2.65
CA VAL A 125 36.85 -12.65 3.23
C VAL A 125 37.47 -13.76 4.06
N LYS A 126 38.65 -14.25 3.67
CA LYS A 126 39.44 -15.15 4.50
C LYS A 126 39.61 -14.48 5.86
N LEU A 127 38.92 -15.02 6.87
CA LEU A 127 39.07 -14.61 8.25
C LEU A 127 40.53 -14.84 8.66
N SER A 128 41.30 -13.77 8.70
CA SER A 128 42.54 -13.71 9.45
C SER A 128 42.20 -13.83 10.95
N PRO A 129 43.00 -14.48 11.79
CA PRO A 129 42.66 -14.73 13.20
C PRO A 129 42.79 -13.48 14.09
N GLN A 130 42.40 -12.33 13.64
CA GLN A 130 42.13 -11.13 14.43
C GLN A 130 40.63 -10.97 14.53
N ILE A 131 40.13 -10.99 15.77
CA ILE A 131 38.74 -10.73 16.10
C ILE A 131 38.41 -9.32 15.61
N ARG A 132 37.88 -9.22 14.41
CA ARG A 132 37.18 -8.05 13.90
C ARG A 132 35.70 -8.36 14.16
N VAL A 133 35.12 -7.70 15.12
CA VAL A 133 33.68 -7.60 15.27
C VAL A 133 33.23 -6.71 14.12
N GLU A 134 33.06 -7.29 12.93
CA GLU A 134 32.27 -6.65 11.91
C GLU A 134 30.82 -7.01 12.26
N ASP A 135 30.02 -5.99 12.54
CA ASP A 135 28.57 -6.13 12.57
C ASP A 135 28.19 -6.83 11.26
N LEU A 136 27.50 -7.96 11.37
CA LEU A 136 26.90 -8.60 10.21
C LEU A 136 26.06 -7.50 9.52
N SER A 137 26.56 -7.01 8.38
CA SER A 137 25.86 -5.97 7.65
C SER A 137 24.45 -6.48 7.35
N ALA A 138 23.45 -5.76 7.80
CA ALA A 138 22.07 -6.05 7.47
C ALA A 138 21.91 -5.98 5.95
N ALA A 139 21.00 -6.78 5.40
CA ALA A 139 20.62 -6.67 3.99
C ALA A 139 20.12 -5.24 3.72
N ILE A 140 20.40 -4.74 2.52
CA ILE A 140 19.88 -3.43 2.11
C ILE A 140 18.35 -3.47 2.01
N PRO A 141 17.64 -2.41 2.43
CA PRO A 141 16.19 -2.35 2.32
C PRO A 141 15.74 -2.19 0.86
N THR A 142 14.49 -2.52 0.59
CA THR A 142 13.87 -2.31 -0.73
C THR A 142 13.71 -0.83 -1.06
N ILE A 143 13.32 -0.05 -0.06
CA ILE A 143 13.06 1.39 -0.10
C ILE A 143 13.70 2.07 1.10
N PRO A 144 13.85 3.40 1.12
CA PRO A 144 14.38 4.13 2.28
C PRO A 144 13.48 3.97 3.50
N LEU A 145 13.76 2.99 4.37
CA LEU A 145 12.95 2.73 5.56
C LEU A 145 12.96 3.90 6.54
N ASP A 146 14.05 4.63 6.62
CA ASP A 146 14.19 5.79 7.51
C ASP A 146 13.10 6.85 7.24
N ALA A 147 12.67 6.99 5.97
CA ALA A 147 11.63 7.94 5.57
C ALA A 147 10.23 7.53 6.07
N ILE A 148 9.98 6.23 6.24
CA ILE A 148 8.64 5.71 6.59
C ILE A 148 8.59 5.07 7.98
N GLN A 149 9.72 4.88 8.66
CA GLN A 149 9.80 4.11 9.91
C GLN A 149 8.77 4.58 10.95
N GLN A 150 8.63 5.88 11.14
CA GLN A 150 7.65 6.47 12.05
C GLN A 150 6.19 6.27 11.62
N PHE A 151 5.95 5.95 10.34
CA PHE A 151 4.61 5.78 9.77
C PHE A 151 4.21 4.31 9.58
N LEU A 152 5.13 3.36 9.75
CA LEU A 152 4.85 1.94 9.55
C LEU A 152 3.86 1.39 10.58
N THR A 153 3.92 1.87 11.81
CA THR A 153 3.10 1.32 12.91
C THR A 153 2.24 2.36 13.61
N LYS A 154 2.58 3.64 13.56
CA LYS A 154 2.08 4.63 14.52
C LYS A 154 0.89 5.48 14.05
N PRO A 155 0.89 6.24 12.95
CA PRO A 155 -0.33 6.96 12.54
C PRO A 155 -1.41 5.98 12.12
N LEU A 156 -2.66 6.25 12.51
CA LEU A 156 -3.81 5.44 12.15
C LEU A 156 -4.82 6.26 11.35
N VAL A 157 -5.62 5.55 10.59
CA VAL A 157 -6.89 6.04 10.07
C VAL A 157 -7.99 5.30 10.80
N VAL A 158 -8.91 6.06 11.37
CA VAL A 158 -9.97 5.54 12.23
C VAL A 158 -11.35 5.93 11.71
N ASP A 159 -12.35 5.17 12.11
CA ASP A 159 -13.73 5.46 11.80
C ASP A 159 -14.27 6.64 12.63
N LYS A 160 -15.37 7.22 12.13
CA LYS A 160 -16.07 8.29 12.83
C LYS A 160 -16.45 7.91 14.25
N GLY A 161 -15.97 8.68 15.21
CA GLY A 161 -16.28 8.52 16.62
C GLY A 161 -15.59 7.32 17.28
N GLU A 162 -14.66 6.65 16.62
CA GLU A 162 -13.88 5.56 17.21
C GLU A 162 -13.00 6.10 18.35
N LEU A 163 -12.21 7.13 18.08
CA LEU A 163 -11.43 7.81 19.12
C LEU A 163 -12.30 8.43 20.22
N ASP A 164 -13.52 8.90 19.90
CA ASP A 164 -14.39 9.50 20.91
C ASP A 164 -14.80 8.50 22.00
N ARG A 165 -14.86 7.23 21.65
CA ARG A 165 -15.20 6.14 22.58
C ARG A 165 -13.99 5.56 23.30
N ALA A 166 -12.79 5.87 22.83
CA ALA A 166 -11.54 5.37 23.41
C ALA A 166 -11.26 5.99 24.78
N PRO A 167 -10.50 5.31 25.67
CA PRO A 167 -9.95 5.91 26.87
C PRO A 167 -9.20 7.21 26.58
N TYR A 168 -9.14 8.12 27.55
CA TYR A 168 -8.54 9.43 27.33
C TYR A 168 -7.76 9.95 28.54
N ILE A 169 -6.76 10.78 28.27
CA ILE A 169 -6.00 11.49 29.30
C ILE A 169 -6.90 12.56 29.89
N VAL A 170 -7.16 12.49 31.21
CA VAL A 170 -7.95 13.45 31.93
C VAL A 170 -7.10 14.57 32.51
N GLN A 171 -5.84 14.25 32.88
CA GLN A 171 -4.88 15.19 33.43
C GLN A 171 -3.48 14.60 33.38
N ASN A 172 -2.46 15.44 33.19
CA ASN A 172 -1.07 15.07 33.42
C ASN A 172 -0.71 15.21 34.91
N ALA A 173 0.25 14.43 35.37
CA ALA A 173 0.73 14.53 36.74
C ALA A 173 1.41 15.89 36.99
N ASP A 174 1.56 16.24 38.27
CA ASP A 174 2.28 17.42 38.72
C ASP A 174 1.80 18.75 38.11
N GLU A 175 0.48 18.81 37.76
CA GLU A 175 -0.17 19.97 37.16
C GLU A 175 0.40 20.42 35.80
N HIS A 176 1.12 19.51 35.12
CA HIS A 176 1.70 19.79 33.81
C HIS A 176 0.61 19.93 32.73
N VAL A 177 0.69 20.99 31.93
CA VAL A 177 -0.23 21.23 30.79
C VAL A 177 0.06 20.22 29.67
N ILE A 178 1.33 19.87 29.49
CA ILE A 178 1.84 18.89 28.52
C ILE A 178 2.75 17.90 29.24
N ALA A 179 2.81 16.67 28.74
CA ALA A 179 3.64 15.62 29.28
C ALA A 179 4.51 14.98 28.18
N GLY A 180 5.74 14.69 28.51
CA GLY A 180 6.73 14.05 27.64
C GLY A 180 7.10 12.65 28.11
N GLY A 181 8.11 12.05 27.44
CA GLY A 181 8.62 10.74 27.82
C GLY A 181 9.15 10.72 29.26
N GLY A 182 8.73 9.74 30.04
CA GLY A 182 9.02 9.60 31.45
C GLY A 182 8.01 10.25 32.39
N ASP A 183 7.09 11.09 31.87
CA ASP A 183 6.04 11.70 32.66
C ASP A 183 4.85 10.75 32.85
N ARG A 184 4.05 11.06 33.90
CA ARG A 184 2.82 10.34 34.21
C ARG A 184 1.60 11.14 33.80
N SER A 185 0.57 10.39 33.38
CA SER A 185 -0.74 10.95 33.09
C SER A 185 -1.84 10.10 33.73
N TYR A 186 -2.99 10.71 33.98
CA TYR A 186 -4.16 10.03 34.51
C TYR A 186 -5.17 9.80 33.39
N VAL A 187 -5.67 8.57 33.28
CA VAL A 187 -6.52 8.12 32.18
C VAL A 187 -7.85 7.60 32.68
N ARG A 188 -8.92 7.95 32.03
CA ARG A 188 -10.26 7.41 32.28
C ARG A 188 -10.74 6.53 31.13
N GLY A 189 -11.60 5.56 31.47
CA GLY A 189 -12.29 4.72 30.48
C GLY A 189 -11.53 3.44 30.11
N ILE A 190 -10.43 3.10 30.75
CA ILE A 190 -9.76 1.81 30.57
C ILE A 190 -10.62 0.72 31.20
N LYS A 191 -11.18 -0.13 30.35
CA LYS A 191 -12.01 -1.28 30.77
C LYS A 191 -11.24 -2.59 30.77
N ASP A 192 -10.25 -2.67 29.91
CA ASP A 192 -9.41 -3.84 29.72
C ASP A 192 -8.20 -3.74 30.65
N GLN A 193 -8.03 -4.72 31.53
CA GLN A 193 -6.91 -4.82 32.45
C GLN A 193 -5.86 -5.85 31.99
N GLU A 194 -6.04 -6.45 30.82
CA GLU A 194 -5.10 -7.42 30.25
C GLU A 194 -4.01 -6.73 29.44
N HIS A 195 -4.33 -5.58 28.81
CA HIS A 195 -3.37 -4.82 28.04
C HIS A 195 -2.60 -3.83 28.90
N GLY A 196 -1.29 -4.07 29.04
CA GLY A 196 -0.39 -3.18 29.79
C GLY A 196 0.21 -2.07 28.95
N LEU A 197 0.27 -2.24 27.60
CA LEU A 197 0.87 -1.29 26.65
C LEU A 197 -0.22 -0.62 25.80
N TRP A 198 -0.07 0.69 25.64
CA TRP A 198 -1.03 1.53 24.95
C TRP A 198 -0.32 2.55 24.06
N ASP A 199 -0.93 2.87 22.96
CA ASP A 199 -0.55 3.98 22.10
C ASP A 199 -1.47 5.17 22.36
N VAL A 200 -0.89 6.35 22.48
CA VAL A 200 -1.64 7.61 22.67
C VAL A 200 -1.79 8.31 21.33
N PHE A 201 -3.02 8.73 21.02
CA PHE A 201 -3.37 9.39 19.76
C PHE A 201 -4.08 10.70 20.01
N ARG A 202 -3.86 11.67 19.13
CA ARG A 202 -4.64 12.91 19.03
C ARG A 202 -5.54 12.85 17.82
N ALA A 203 -6.82 13.13 18.02
CA ALA A 203 -7.78 13.22 16.93
C ALA A 203 -7.35 14.33 15.95
N GLY A 204 -7.22 13.96 14.68
CA GLY A 204 -6.96 14.86 13.56
C GLY A 204 -8.22 15.20 12.77
N GLY A 205 -8.03 15.76 11.59
CA GLY A 205 -9.12 16.10 10.66
C GLY A 205 -9.67 14.90 9.90
N PRO A 206 -10.82 15.07 9.22
CA PRO A 206 -11.32 14.08 8.28
C PRO A 206 -10.49 14.07 7.00
N TYR A 207 -10.25 12.89 6.44
CA TYR A 207 -9.81 12.72 5.07
C TYR A 207 -11.03 12.80 4.16
N ILE A 208 -11.11 13.85 3.33
CA ILE A 208 -12.24 14.12 2.46
C ILE A 208 -11.80 13.95 1.02
N ASP A 209 -12.52 13.13 0.27
CA ASP A 209 -12.32 12.99 -1.16
C ASP A 209 -12.74 14.29 -1.87
N PRO A 210 -11.84 14.97 -2.61
CA PRO A 210 -12.15 16.24 -3.25
C PRO A 210 -13.16 16.12 -4.41
N ASP A 211 -13.33 14.96 -5.00
CA ASP A 211 -14.21 14.73 -6.13
C ASP A 211 -15.65 14.40 -5.69
N SER A 212 -15.81 13.54 -4.66
CA SER A 212 -17.12 13.14 -4.13
C SER A 212 -17.58 13.93 -2.91
N ASN A 213 -16.66 14.62 -2.23
CA ASN A 213 -16.87 15.28 -0.93
C ASN A 213 -17.24 14.30 0.20
N GLU A 214 -16.92 13.03 0.02
CA GLU A 214 -17.14 11.98 1.02
C GLU A 214 -15.99 11.93 2.04
N VAL A 215 -16.34 11.66 3.31
CA VAL A 215 -15.32 11.41 4.35
C VAL A 215 -14.88 9.97 4.28
N LEU A 216 -13.59 9.76 4.00
CA LEU A 216 -12.98 8.45 3.82
C LEU A 216 -12.42 7.87 5.12
N GLY A 217 -12.24 8.68 6.14
CA GLY A 217 -11.71 8.32 7.44
C GLY A 217 -11.29 9.55 8.24
N TYR A 218 -10.75 9.32 9.42
CA TYR A 218 -10.26 10.39 10.31
C TYR A 218 -8.81 10.11 10.70
N GLU A 219 -7.99 11.15 10.69
CA GLU A 219 -6.62 11.07 11.15
C GLU A 219 -6.58 10.78 12.66
N ALA A 220 -5.81 9.77 13.05
CA ALA A 220 -5.38 9.57 14.43
C ALA A 220 -3.87 9.79 14.48
N ARG A 221 -3.48 11.00 14.91
CA ARG A 221 -2.07 11.38 14.99
C ARG A 221 -1.44 10.73 16.21
N PHE A 222 -0.37 9.98 16.00
CA PHE A 222 0.38 9.39 17.10
C PHE A 222 1.00 10.47 18.00
N VAL A 223 0.97 10.22 19.30
CA VAL A 223 1.49 11.13 20.33
C VAL A 223 2.62 10.46 21.12
N ALA A 224 2.35 9.27 21.67
CA ALA A 224 3.28 8.61 22.55
C ALA A 224 3.01 7.10 22.67
N ASP A 225 4.05 6.34 22.95
CA ASP A 225 3.95 5.00 23.56
C ASP A 225 3.76 5.13 25.06
N ALA A 226 2.97 4.25 25.64
CA ALA A 226 2.66 4.33 27.06
C ALA A 226 2.42 2.97 27.71
N ALA A 227 2.70 2.90 29.00
CA ALA A 227 2.46 1.71 29.82
C ALA A 227 1.58 2.06 31.02
N ILE A 228 0.65 1.15 31.38
CA ILE A 228 -0.14 1.30 32.60
C ILE A 228 0.71 0.90 33.80
N GLU A 229 1.00 1.84 34.69
CA GLU A 229 1.64 1.57 35.97
C GLU A 229 0.63 1.07 37.02
N ARG A 230 -0.58 1.60 36.97
CA ARG A 230 -1.64 1.21 37.91
C ARG A 230 -3.00 1.28 37.25
N PHE A 231 -3.72 0.18 37.26
CA PHE A 231 -5.11 0.13 36.83
C PHE A 231 -6.03 0.82 37.83
N GLY A 232 -7.13 1.40 37.34
CA GLY A 232 -8.14 2.11 38.10
C GLY A 232 -8.97 3.03 37.22
N ASP A 233 -9.84 3.83 37.80
CA ASP A 233 -10.55 4.92 37.12
C ASP A 233 -10.51 6.18 38.00
N PRO A 234 -9.50 7.05 37.83
CA PRO A 234 -8.49 7.02 36.76
C PRO A 234 -7.38 6.00 36.96
N ALA A 235 -6.87 5.45 35.85
CA ALA A 235 -5.62 4.67 35.78
C ALA A 235 -4.41 5.61 35.74
N THR A 236 -3.25 5.12 36.17
CA THR A 236 -1.98 5.86 36.05
C THR A 236 -1.20 5.30 34.84
N LEU A 237 -0.89 6.18 33.91
CA LEU A 237 -0.16 5.91 32.67
C LEU A 237 1.23 6.52 32.77
N LEU A 238 2.27 5.78 32.39
CA LEU A 238 3.63 6.25 32.15
C LEU A 238 3.82 6.41 30.64
N LEU A 239 4.16 7.60 30.17
CA LEU A 239 4.58 7.83 28.80
C LEU A 239 6.02 7.34 28.64
N THR A 240 6.26 6.37 27.75
CA THR A 240 7.60 5.75 27.61
C THR A 240 8.42 6.43 26.53
N GLU A 241 7.83 6.69 25.36
CA GLU A 241 8.43 7.40 24.25
C GLU A 241 7.39 8.35 23.67
N THR A 242 7.77 9.58 23.34
CA THR A 242 6.85 10.59 22.80
C THR A 242 7.37 11.17 21.50
N ASP A 243 6.49 11.21 20.50
CA ASP A 243 6.71 11.90 19.22
C ASP A 243 6.34 13.38 19.36
N ILE A 244 5.22 13.64 20.00
CA ILE A 244 4.76 14.97 20.41
C ILE A 244 4.26 14.93 21.85
N GLU A 245 4.27 16.08 22.55
CA GLU A 245 3.83 16.15 23.94
C GLU A 245 2.35 15.76 24.08
N ALA A 246 2.08 14.89 25.05
CA ALA A 246 0.72 14.45 25.39
C ALA A 246 -0.06 15.57 26.13
N ARG A 247 -1.36 15.63 25.89
CA ARG A 247 -2.29 16.64 26.44
C ARG A 247 -3.55 16.00 27.00
N THR A 248 -4.21 16.72 27.86
CA THR A 248 -5.58 16.39 28.25
C THR A 248 -6.48 16.26 27.03
N GLY A 249 -7.23 15.16 26.96
CA GLY A 249 -8.11 14.83 25.85
C GLY A 249 -7.50 13.90 24.79
N ASP A 250 -6.19 13.67 24.79
CA ASP A 250 -5.58 12.65 23.93
C ASP A 250 -6.14 11.27 24.27
N ARG A 251 -6.28 10.42 23.27
CA ARG A 251 -7.00 9.13 23.29
C ARG A 251 -6.04 7.96 23.31
N LEU A 252 -6.43 6.85 23.90
CA LEU A 252 -5.61 5.67 23.99
C LEU A 252 -6.22 4.51 23.19
N MET A 253 -5.36 3.80 22.48
CA MET A 253 -5.69 2.52 21.85
C MET A 253 -4.69 1.47 22.34
N PRO A 254 -5.09 0.19 22.45
CA PRO A 254 -4.15 -0.88 22.76
C PRO A 254 -3.00 -0.89 21.76
N ALA A 255 -1.76 -0.97 22.26
CA ALA A 255 -0.59 -1.02 21.38
C ALA A 255 -0.65 -2.26 20.49
N MET A 256 -0.60 -2.05 19.18
CA MET A 256 -0.52 -3.15 18.22
C MET A 256 0.91 -3.66 18.14
N GLN A 257 1.16 -4.85 18.67
CA GLN A 257 2.43 -5.55 18.51
C GLN A 257 2.44 -6.22 17.13
N GLN A 258 2.62 -5.43 16.09
CA GLN A 258 2.86 -5.95 14.74
C GLN A 258 4.32 -5.70 14.39
N ASP A 259 5.02 -6.73 13.96
CA ASP A 259 6.34 -6.55 13.36
C ASP A 259 6.16 -5.70 12.08
N PRO A 260 6.86 -4.57 11.98
CA PRO A 260 6.72 -3.72 10.80
C PRO A 260 7.15 -4.49 9.54
N ILE A 261 6.37 -4.37 8.48
CA ILE A 261 6.75 -4.88 7.17
C ILE A 261 7.98 -4.10 6.72
N THR A 262 9.10 -4.78 6.55
CA THR A 262 10.37 -4.15 6.13
C THR A 262 10.75 -4.48 4.69
N HIS A 263 10.01 -5.38 4.06
CA HIS A 263 10.27 -5.80 2.68
C HIS A 263 9.05 -5.50 1.82
N PHE A 264 9.23 -4.63 0.86
CA PHE A 264 8.20 -4.20 -0.08
C PHE A 264 8.53 -4.73 -1.47
N GLN A 265 7.59 -5.40 -2.11
CA GLN A 265 7.72 -5.83 -3.50
C GLN A 265 6.87 -4.89 -4.37
N PRO A 266 7.50 -4.00 -5.16
CA PRO A 266 6.75 -3.09 -5.99
C PRO A 266 6.04 -3.85 -7.13
N HIS A 267 4.81 -3.46 -7.39
CA HIS A 267 4.00 -3.95 -8.51
C HIS A 267 2.89 -2.94 -8.86
N ALA A 268 2.35 -3.07 -10.07
CA ALA A 268 1.19 -2.27 -10.46
C ALA A 268 -0.09 -2.87 -9.89
N PRO A 269 -1.14 -2.06 -9.62
CA PRO A 269 -2.47 -2.58 -9.36
C PRO A 269 -3.02 -3.40 -10.54
N ASP A 270 -3.89 -4.39 -10.24
CA ASP A 270 -4.49 -5.26 -11.26
C ASP A 270 -5.52 -4.55 -12.17
N GLY A 271 -5.88 -3.32 -11.88
CA GLY A 271 -6.88 -2.54 -12.63
C GLY A 271 -6.54 -1.06 -12.73
N ASP A 272 -7.35 -0.34 -13.51
CA ASP A 272 -7.24 1.11 -13.61
C ASP A 272 -7.79 1.75 -12.34
N ILE A 273 -6.91 2.24 -11.49
CA ILE A 273 -7.25 2.96 -10.26
C ILE A 273 -6.86 4.43 -10.44
N GLU A 274 -7.81 5.31 -10.20
CA GLU A 274 -7.57 6.75 -10.13
C GLU A 274 -8.01 7.28 -8.77
N GLY A 275 -7.14 8.04 -8.13
CA GLY A 275 -7.39 8.69 -6.83
C GLY A 275 -6.73 10.06 -6.74
N ARG A 276 -6.73 10.63 -5.55
CA ARG A 276 -6.16 11.94 -5.24
C ARG A 276 -5.22 11.87 -4.06
N ILE A 277 -4.24 12.74 -4.02
CA ILE A 277 -3.46 13.03 -2.81
C ILE A 277 -4.34 13.88 -1.88
N LEU A 278 -4.64 13.37 -0.69
CA LEU A 278 -5.50 14.04 0.30
C LEU A 278 -4.72 14.94 1.24
N SER A 279 -3.55 14.49 1.67
CA SER A 279 -2.71 15.24 2.60
C SER A 279 -1.27 14.73 2.57
N VAL A 280 -0.39 15.48 3.22
CA VAL A 280 1.01 15.11 3.50
C VAL A 280 1.15 14.88 5.00
N LEU A 281 1.74 13.77 5.38
CA LEU A 281 2.08 13.53 6.78
C LEU A 281 3.38 14.28 7.09
N GLY A 282 3.36 15.07 8.18
CA GLY A 282 4.51 15.89 8.56
C GLY A 282 4.38 17.39 8.23
N GLY A 283 3.28 17.84 7.60
CA GLY A 283 2.83 19.23 7.65
C GLY A 283 3.43 20.20 6.62
N VAL A 284 3.93 19.75 5.49
CA VAL A 284 4.44 20.62 4.39
C VAL A 284 3.40 20.70 3.28
N THR A 285 3.21 21.87 2.70
CA THR A 285 2.30 22.06 1.55
C THR A 285 2.92 21.67 0.20
N GLN A 286 4.23 21.64 0.11
CA GLN A 286 4.99 21.17 -1.06
C GLN A 286 5.46 19.73 -0.81
N ILE A 287 5.16 18.86 -1.74
CA ILE A 287 5.48 17.44 -1.66
C ILE A 287 6.70 17.17 -2.53
N GLY A 288 7.72 16.57 -1.91
CA GLY A 288 8.94 16.16 -2.56
C GLY A 288 9.20 14.68 -2.54
N GLN A 289 10.36 14.27 -2.98
CA GLN A 289 10.81 12.89 -2.88
C GLN A 289 10.99 12.50 -1.39
N PHE A 290 10.52 11.30 -1.05
CA PHE A 290 10.51 10.70 0.28
C PHE A 290 9.54 11.34 1.28
N ASP A 291 8.67 12.24 0.83
CA ASP A 291 7.54 12.65 1.66
C ASP A 291 6.46 11.55 1.67
N VAL A 292 5.78 11.44 2.80
CA VAL A 292 4.67 10.50 2.98
C VAL A 292 3.35 11.22 2.72
N VAL A 293 2.55 10.64 1.84
CA VAL A 293 1.25 11.19 1.44
C VAL A 293 0.12 10.22 1.75
N VAL A 294 -1.07 10.77 1.94
CA VAL A 294 -2.32 10.02 2.06
C VAL A 294 -3.07 10.11 0.74
N ILE A 295 -3.47 8.97 0.20
CA ILE A 295 -4.23 8.90 -1.06
C ILE A 295 -5.67 8.43 -0.82
N SER A 296 -6.62 8.87 -1.66
CA SER A 296 -8.07 8.60 -1.56
C SER A 296 -8.47 7.21 -2.06
N LYS A 297 -7.57 6.23 -1.95
CA LYS A 297 -7.80 4.84 -2.34
C LYS A 297 -7.25 3.90 -1.29
N GLY A 298 -8.06 2.90 -0.92
CA GLY A 298 -7.74 1.93 0.11
C GLY A 298 -8.00 0.49 -0.31
N GLU A 299 -8.02 -0.43 0.66
CA GLU A 299 -8.26 -1.86 0.43
C GLU A 299 -9.60 -2.12 -0.26
N ALA A 300 -10.64 -1.33 0.05
CA ALA A 300 -11.95 -1.41 -0.61
C ALA A 300 -11.89 -1.08 -2.11
N ASP A 301 -10.87 -0.32 -2.55
CA ASP A 301 -10.62 0.00 -3.95
C ASP A 301 -9.61 -0.97 -4.59
N GLY A 302 -9.16 -1.99 -3.88
CA GLY A 302 -8.15 -2.94 -4.36
C GLY A 302 -6.71 -2.48 -4.18
N MET A 303 -6.46 -1.51 -3.29
CA MET A 303 -5.08 -1.08 -2.98
C MET A 303 -4.42 -2.06 -2.04
N GLU A 304 -3.16 -2.39 -2.33
CA GLU A 304 -2.32 -3.29 -1.55
C GLU A 304 -0.95 -2.67 -1.27
N ILE A 305 -0.28 -3.20 -0.25
CA ILE A 305 1.10 -2.81 0.07
C ILE A 305 2.03 -3.22 -1.06
N GLY A 306 2.84 -2.29 -1.55
CA GLY A 306 3.73 -2.49 -2.71
C GLY A 306 3.18 -1.91 -4.01
N HIS A 307 1.89 -1.53 -4.06
CA HIS A 307 1.34 -0.89 -5.26
C HIS A 307 2.07 0.42 -5.58
N VAL A 308 2.52 0.53 -6.83
CA VAL A 308 3.15 1.73 -7.38
C VAL A 308 2.13 2.49 -8.22
N MET A 309 2.05 3.80 -8.02
CA MET A 309 1.16 4.69 -8.76
C MET A 309 1.94 5.85 -9.35
N LYS A 310 1.53 6.32 -10.51
CA LYS A 310 2.01 7.58 -11.10
C LYS A 310 1.27 8.76 -10.53
N ILE A 311 2.01 9.82 -10.24
CA ILE A 311 1.44 11.11 -9.81
C ILE A 311 1.33 12.02 -11.03
N TYR A 312 0.16 12.63 -11.20
CA TYR A 312 -0.09 13.61 -12.25
C TYR A 312 -0.52 14.93 -11.64
N GLN A 313 0.22 15.99 -11.95
CA GLN A 313 -0.21 17.34 -11.64
C GLN A 313 -1.45 17.67 -12.45
N ALA A 314 -2.51 18.09 -11.76
CA ALA A 314 -3.76 18.46 -12.40
C ALA A 314 -3.55 19.68 -13.33
N GLY A 315 -3.93 19.55 -14.59
CA GLY A 315 -3.83 20.64 -15.55
C GLY A 315 -4.70 21.83 -15.16
N GLU A 316 -4.11 23.03 -15.15
CA GLU A 316 -4.83 24.26 -14.85
C GLU A 316 -5.87 24.57 -15.93
N THR A 317 -7.01 25.13 -15.51
CA THR A 317 -7.97 25.72 -16.45
C THR A 317 -7.61 27.19 -16.67
N ILE A 318 -7.07 27.47 -17.84
CA ILE A 318 -6.64 28.81 -18.23
C ILE A 318 -7.67 29.46 -19.14
N ARG A 319 -7.67 30.80 -19.16
CA ARG A 319 -8.49 31.55 -20.11
C ARG A 319 -7.83 31.55 -21.48
N ASP A 320 -8.55 31.13 -22.52
CA ASP A 320 -8.09 31.28 -23.89
C ASP A 320 -8.28 32.72 -24.36
N THR A 321 -7.19 33.45 -24.41
CA THR A 321 -7.17 34.85 -24.88
C THR A 321 -7.03 34.97 -26.39
N VAL A 322 -6.81 33.85 -27.10
CA VAL A 322 -6.55 33.82 -28.56
C VAL A 322 -7.78 33.41 -29.33
N SER A 323 -8.68 32.61 -28.79
CA SER A 323 -9.90 32.11 -29.48
C SER A 323 -10.88 33.21 -29.94
N GLY A 324 -10.72 34.45 -29.43
CA GLY A 324 -11.62 35.57 -29.73
C GLY A 324 -13.02 35.47 -29.09
N ARG A 325 -13.30 34.39 -28.36
CA ARG A 325 -14.56 34.18 -27.63
C ARG A 325 -14.46 34.79 -26.23
N ARG A 326 -15.51 35.49 -25.80
CA ARG A 326 -15.54 36.06 -24.45
C ARG A 326 -15.77 34.94 -23.43
N PHE A 327 -14.85 34.84 -22.42
CA PHE A 327 -14.86 33.80 -21.36
C PHE A 327 -14.55 32.39 -21.83
N ASP A 328 -13.88 32.20 -22.95
CA ASP A 328 -13.40 30.89 -23.36
C ASP A 328 -12.29 30.41 -22.41
N THR A 329 -12.37 29.17 -21.98
CA THR A 329 -11.40 28.55 -21.09
C THR A 329 -10.97 27.20 -21.66
N VAL A 330 -9.71 26.86 -21.50
CA VAL A 330 -9.15 25.57 -21.88
C VAL A 330 -8.49 24.93 -20.66
N LYS A 331 -8.81 23.64 -20.42
CA LYS A 331 -8.10 22.83 -19.42
C LYS A 331 -6.83 22.30 -20.06
N LEU A 332 -5.68 22.61 -19.45
CA LEU A 332 -4.39 22.04 -19.86
C LEU A 332 -4.37 20.54 -19.53
N PRO A 333 -3.57 19.74 -20.26
CA PRO A 333 -3.42 18.31 -19.94
C PRO A 333 -2.79 18.14 -18.57
N ASP A 334 -3.15 17.02 -17.91
CA ASP A 334 -2.47 16.59 -16.69
C ASP A 334 -1.05 16.14 -17.07
N GLU A 335 -0.07 16.48 -16.23
CA GLU A 335 1.32 16.19 -16.52
C GLU A 335 1.94 15.29 -15.47
N GLU A 336 2.67 14.24 -15.86
CA GLU A 336 3.34 13.34 -14.94
C GLU A 336 4.29 14.10 -14.03
N ALA A 337 4.08 13.98 -12.72
CA ALA A 337 4.80 14.70 -11.68
C ALA A 337 5.73 13.81 -10.87
N GLY A 338 5.45 12.51 -10.80
CA GLY A 338 6.27 11.60 -10.01
C GLY A 338 5.71 10.19 -9.92
N LEU A 339 6.31 9.44 -9.01
CA LEU A 339 5.91 8.07 -8.64
C LEU A 339 5.79 7.98 -7.13
N LEU A 340 4.80 7.26 -6.65
CA LEU A 340 4.67 6.88 -5.24
C LEU A 340 4.51 5.36 -5.10
N MET A 341 4.78 4.85 -3.90
CA MET A 341 4.54 3.46 -3.55
C MET A 341 3.76 3.36 -2.24
N VAL A 342 2.72 2.55 -2.23
CA VAL A 342 1.91 2.29 -1.05
C VAL A 342 2.67 1.36 -0.10
N PHE A 343 2.84 1.81 1.14
CA PHE A 343 3.48 1.01 2.18
C PHE A 343 2.52 0.61 3.32
N ARG A 344 1.32 1.25 3.37
CA ARG A 344 0.26 0.91 4.31
C ARG A 344 -1.11 1.20 3.70
N ALA A 345 -1.97 0.21 3.69
CA ALA A 345 -3.34 0.34 3.21
C ALA A 345 -4.33 0.29 4.39
N PHE A 346 -5.38 1.10 4.32
CA PHE A 346 -6.54 1.09 5.18
C PHE A 346 -7.78 0.90 4.32
N ASP A 347 -8.95 0.76 4.92
CA ASP A 347 -10.19 0.48 4.19
C ASP A 347 -10.41 1.40 2.97
N ARG A 348 -10.32 2.73 3.15
CA ARG A 348 -10.66 3.72 2.11
C ARG A 348 -9.55 4.69 1.73
N VAL A 349 -8.43 4.65 2.41
CA VAL A 349 -7.25 5.48 2.14
C VAL A 349 -5.99 4.64 2.28
N SER A 350 -4.90 5.09 1.70
CA SER A 350 -3.59 4.46 1.88
C SER A 350 -2.51 5.49 2.15
N PHE A 351 -1.48 5.08 2.89
CA PHE A 351 -0.27 5.85 3.05
C PHE A 351 0.75 5.40 2.00
N ALA A 352 1.32 6.36 1.32
CA ALA A 352 2.28 6.12 0.25
C ALA A 352 3.52 7.02 0.39
N LEU A 353 4.66 6.47 0.03
CA LEU A 353 5.93 7.18 -0.04
C LEU A 353 6.15 7.70 -1.45
N VAL A 354 6.44 8.98 -1.61
CA VAL A 354 6.83 9.54 -2.89
C VAL A 354 8.24 9.07 -3.23
N MET A 355 8.34 8.12 -4.15
CA MET A 355 9.61 7.51 -4.54
C MET A 355 10.40 8.38 -5.50
N LYS A 356 9.74 9.18 -6.31
CA LYS A 356 10.35 10.07 -7.27
C LYS A 356 9.46 11.29 -7.54
N ALA A 357 10.05 12.46 -7.55
CA ALA A 357 9.42 13.72 -7.95
C ALA A 357 10.15 14.33 -9.15
N TYR A 358 9.43 14.49 -10.26
CA TYR A 358 9.98 15.12 -11.47
C TYR A 358 9.71 16.63 -11.48
N ARG A 359 8.64 17.03 -10.78
CA ARG A 359 8.20 18.41 -10.62
C ARG A 359 7.49 18.58 -9.27
N ALA A 360 7.06 19.77 -8.93
CA ALA A 360 6.32 20.05 -7.71
C ALA A 360 5.02 19.23 -7.68
N ILE A 361 4.78 18.53 -6.58
CA ILE A 361 3.58 17.75 -6.31
C ILE A 361 2.76 18.51 -5.26
N HIS A 362 1.44 18.50 -5.41
CA HIS A 362 0.53 19.21 -4.54
C HIS A 362 -0.58 18.29 -4.01
N VAL A 363 -1.17 18.71 -2.92
CA VAL A 363 -2.43 18.11 -2.44
C VAL A 363 -3.49 18.27 -3.54
N HIS A 364 -4.27 17.22 -3.77
CA HIS A 364 -5.27 17.03 -4.79
C HIS A 364 -4.73 16.71 -6.20
N ASP A 365 -3.41 16.54 -6.38
CA ASP A 365 -2.88 15.94 -7.59
C ASP A 365 -3.42 14.51 -7.77
N PHE A 366 -3.53 14.06 -9.00
CA PHE A 366 -4.04 12.74 -9.33
C PHE A 366 -2.99 11.65 -9.03
N VAL A 367 -3.46 10.49 -8.63
CA VAL A 367 -2.69 9.26 -8.60
C VAL A 367 -3.37 8.23 -9.48
N ARG A 368 -2.61 7.60 -10.39
CA ARG A 368 -3.14 6.66 -11.40
C ARG A 368 -2.24 5.44 -11.50
N THR A 369 -2.85 4.33 -11.92
CA THR A 369 -2.10 3.12 -12.31
C THR A 369 -1.04 3.48 -13.37
N PRO A 370 0.21 2.94 -13.28
CA PRO A 370 1.31 3.25 -14.18
C PRO A 370 1.09 2.94 -15.64
#